data_7ebbddba92bf1a734ea6713bdaa37366
#
_entry.id   7ebbddba92bf1a734ea6713bdaa37366
#
_cell.length_a   1.000
_cell.length_b   1.000
_cell.length_c   1.000
_cell.angle_alpha   90.00
_cell.angle_beta   90.00
_cell.angle_gamma   90.00
#
_symmetry.space_group_name_H-M   'P 1'
#
loop_
_entity.id
_entity.type
_entity.pdbx_description
1 polymer ?
#
loop_
_entity_poly.entity_id
_entity_poly.type
_entity_poly.pdbx_seq_one_letter_code
_entity_poly.pdbx_strand_id
1 'polypeptide(L)'
;VRTLVAIPVYNEARYVRGVLGRVLAHASDVLVIDDGSTDATPRLLPEFPVEILRHAKNRGYGKSLRDAFRHAIAEDFDWLITMDCDEQHEPAAIPAFLDEAARDRSDVISGSRYLAAAASNDAAPPDRRVINATITDEINARLFPAPARPITDAFCGFKAYRVDALR
;
A
#
# COMPACT_ATOMS: atom_id res chain seq x y z
N VAL A 1 -13.81 -7.38 10.89
CA VAL A 1 -12.42 -6.91 10.69
C VAL A 1 -12.49 -5.52 10.09
N ARG A 2 -12.04 -4.52 10.86
CA ARG A 2 -12.02 -3.12 10.44
C ARG A 2 -10.68 -2.80 9.75
N THR A 3 -10.73 -2.46 8.47
CA THR A 3 -9.50 -2.29 7.67
C THR A 3 -9.42 -0.86 7.11
N LEU A 4 -8.28 -0.20 7.33
CA LEU A 4 -7.94 1.08 6.74
C LEU A 4 -7.15 0.88 5.44
N VAL A 5 -7.51 1.59 4.38
CA VAL A 5 -6.66 1.73 3.19
C VAL A 5 -5.97 3.09 3.23
N ALA A 6 -4.64 3.11 3.30
CA ALA A 6 -3.85 4.33 3.33
C ALA A 6 -3.09 4.56 2.02
N ILE A 7 -3.22 5.76 1.49
CA ILE A 7 -2.67 6.15 0.19
C ILE A 7 -1.83 7.42 0.35
N PRO A 8 -0.49 7.30 0.44
CA PRO A 8 0.38 8.46 0.35
C PRO A 8 0.33 9.10 -1.03
N VAL A 9 0.22 10.42 -1.09
CA VAL A 9 0.20 11.19 -2.35
C VAL A 9 1.16 12.37 -2.27
N TYR A 10 1.85 12.65 -3.39
CA TYR A 10 2.64 13.86 -3.57
C TYR A 10 2.64 14.27 -5.04
N ASN A 11 1.90 15.34 -5.38
CA ASN A 11 1.74 15.84 -6.75
C ASN A 11 1.15 14.78 -7.71
N GLU A 12 0.05 14.15 -7.28
CA GLU A 12 -0.64 13.09 -8.02
C GLU A 12 -1.96 13.55 -8.67
N ALA A 13 -2.10 14.84 -8.99
CA ALA A 13 -3.32 15.41 -9.57
C ALA A 13 -3.82 14.67 -10.81
N ARG A 14 -2.91 14.05 -11.55
CA ARG A 14 -3.24 13.26 -12.76
C ARG A 14 -3.98 11.97 -12.43
N TYR A 15 -3.61 11.30 -11.34
CA TYR A 15 -4.03 9.92 -11.05
C TYR A 15 -5.06 9.83 -9.92
N VAL A 16 -5.05 10.79 -9.00
CA VAL A 16 -5.81 10.72 -7.74
C VAL A 16 -7.29 10.46 -7.94
N ARG A 17 -7.94 11.07 -8.94
CA ARG A 17 -9.36 10.85 -9.23
C ARG A 17 -9.65 9.41 -9.64
N GLY A 18 -8.85 8.87 -10.56
CA GLY A 18 -9.02 7.51 -11.06
C GLY A 18 -8.75 6.47 -9.99
N VAL A 19 -7.66 6.66 -9.23
CA VAL A 19 -7.29 5.75 -8.15
C VAL A 19 -8.33 5.76 -7.02
N LEU A 20 -8.70 6.93 -6.47
CA LEU A 20 -9.68 7.02 -5.39
C LEU A 20 -11.05 6.50 -5.80
N GLY A 21 -11.50 6.77 -7.03
CA GLY A 21 -12.77 6.23 -7.53
C GLY A 21 -12.79 4.71 -7.54
N ARG A 22 -11.67 4.06 -7.92
CA ARG A 22 -11.56 2.59 -7.89
C ARG A 22 -11.39 2.03 -6.48
N VAL A 23 -10.61 2.69 -5.61
CA VAL A 23 -10.41 2.25 -4.22
C VAL A 23 -11.72 2.26 -3.45
N LEU A 24 -12.52 3.33 -3.57
CA LEU A 24 -13.80 3.49 -2.88
C LEU A 24 -14.86 2.47 -3.31
N ALA A 25 -14.66 1.79 -4.44
CA ALA A 25 -15.50 0.65 -4.82
C ALA A 25 -15.23 -0.61 -3.97
N HIS A 26 -14.11 -0.66 -3.23
CA HIS A 26 -13.65 -1.84 -2.50
C HIS A 26 -13.35 -1.57 -1.01
N ALA A 27 -13.28 -0.30 -0.58
CA ALA A 27 -12.95 0.09 0.78
C ALA A 27 -13.81 1.28 1.23
N SER A 28 -14.30 1.24 2.47
CA SER A 28 -15.07 2.33 3.10
C SER A 28 -14.20 3.28 3.92
N ASP A 29 -13.17 2.73 4.58
CA ASP A 29 -12.25 3.48 5.43
C ASP A 29 -10.98 3.76 4.63
N VAL A 30 -10.85 4.98 4.11
CA VAL A 30 -9.73 5.40 3.26
C VAL A 30 -9.09 6.66 3.84
N LEU A 31 -7.78 6.59 4.08
CA LEU A 31 -6.94 7.71 4.50
C LEU A 31 -5.99 8.10 3.37
N VAL A 32 -6.08 9.34 2.93
CA VAL A 32 -5.09 9.91 2.01
C VAL A 32 -4.10 10.77 2.80
N ILE A 33 -2.80 10.47 2.66
CA ILE A 33 -1.74 11.28 3.26
C ILE A 33 -1.14 12.17 2.17
N ASP A 34 -1.58 13.45 2.12
CA ASP A 34 -1.01 14.45 1.22
C ASP A 34 0.32 14.96 1.80
N ASP A 35 1.41 14.51 1.24
CA ASP A 35 2.77 14.86 1.68
C ASP A 35 3.21 16.27 1.20
N GLY A 36 2.33 17.23 1.36
CA GLY A 36 2.61 18.62 1.03
C GLY A 36 2.62 18.89 -0.48
N SER A 37 1.67 18.35 -1.21
CA SER A 37 1.52 18.58 -2.66
C SER A 37 1.36 20.06 -2.97
N THR A 38 1.97 20.46 -4.10
CA THR A 38 1.99 21.84 -4.61
C THR A 38 1.22 22.01 -5.92
N ASP A 39 0.78 20.92 -6.52
CA ASP A 39 -0.07 20.90 -7.71
C ASP A 39 -1.57 20.98 -7.36
N ALA A 40 -2.45 20.48 -8.24
CA ALA A 40 -3.88 20.48 -8.01
C ALA A 40 -4.36 19.39 -7.01
N THR A 41 -3.52 18.44 -6.59
CA THR A 41 -3.89 17.33 -5.71
C THR A 41 -4.70 17.76 -4.50
N PRO A 42 -4.28 18.76 -3.67
CA PRO A 42 -5.02 19.14 -2.48
C PRO A 42 -6.43 19.70 -2.74
N ARG A 43 -6.68 20.21 -3.95
CA ARG A 43 -7.99 20.70 -4.35
C ARG A 43 -8.93 19.60 -4.81
N LEU A 44 -8.38 18.48 -5.28
CA LEU A 44 -9.13 17.32 -5.77
C LEU A 44 -9.57 16.39 -4.64
N LEU A 45 -8.75 16.22 -3.60
CA LEU A 45 -9.00 15.27 -2.51
C LEU A 45 -10.36 15.48 -1.81
N PRO A 46 -10.82 16.72 -1.51
CA PRO A 46 -12.12 16.93 -0.86
C PRO A 46 -13.34 16.53 -1.68
N GLU A 47 -13.17 16.18 -2.96
CA GLU A 47 -14.26 15.68 -3.80
C GLU A 47 -14.65 14.24 -3.45
N PHE A 48 -13.83 13.54 -2.64
CA PHE A 48 -14.01 12.14 -2.28
C PHE A 48 -14.35 11.97 -0.79
N PRO A 49 -15.15 10.97 -0.42
CA PRO A 49 -15.45 10.64 0.98
C PRO A 49 -14.27 9.91 1.62
N VAL A 50 -13.14 10.56 1.76
CA VAL A 50 -11.89 10.03 2.34
C VAL A 50 -11.42 10.92 3.48
N GLU A 51 -10.73 10.34 4.45
CA GLU A 51 -10.00 11.12 5.43
C GLU A 51 -8.70 11.66 4.82
N ILE A 52 -8.34 12.91 5.15
CA ILE A 52 -7.16 13.57 4.59
C ILE A 52 -6.25 14.02 5.74
N LEU A 53 -5.03 13.45 5.76
CA LEU A 53 -3.95 13.96 6.59
C LEU A 53 -2.98 14.73 5.69
N ARG A 54 -2.80 16.02 5.94
CA ARG A 54 -1.92 16.85 5.11
C ARG A 54 -0.69 17.33 5.86
N HIS A 55 0.49 17.11 5.26
CA HIS A 55 1.73 17.72 5.72
C HIS A 55 1.88 19.15 5.19
N ALA A 56 2.47 20.04 6.00
CA ALA A 56 2.73 21.43 5.58
C ALA A 56 3.77 21.52 4.43
N LYS A 57 4.60 20.50 4.26
CA LYS A 57 5.60 20.36 3.19
C LYS A 57 5.93 18.88 2.98
N ASN A 58 6.55 18.56 1.85
CA ASN A 58 7.04 17.21 1.59
C ASN A 58 8.01 16.74 2.69
N ARG A 59 7.73 15.58 3.26
CA ARG A 59 8.49 14.92 4.33
C ARG A 59 8.98 13.53 3.94
N GLY A 60 8.62 13.09 2.74
CA GLY A 60 9.01 11.82 2.15
C GLY A 60 8.06 10.66 2.47
N TYR A 61 8.05 9.69 1.56
CA TYR A 61 7.19 8.51 1.59
C TYR A 61 7.20 7.76 2.94
N GLY A 62 8.40 7.53 3.50
CA GLY A 62 8.54 6.84 4.79
C GLY A 62 7.89 7.58 5.96
N LYS A 63 7.79 8.93 5.91
CA LYS A 63 7.06 9.70 6.93
C LYS A 63 5.57 9.50 6.77
N SER A 64 5.06 9.52 5.54
CA SER A 64 3.65 9.29 5.25
C SER A 64 3.21 7.89 5.68
N LEU A 65 4.01 6.85 5.41
CA LEU A 65 3.73 5.50 5.91
C LEU A 65 3.70 5.44 7.44
N ARG A 66 4.67 6.08 8.12
CA ARG A 66 4.69 6.11 9.58
C ARG A 66 3.48 6.79 10.17
N ASP A 67 2.96 7.82 9.51
CA ASP A 67 1.75 8.50 9.95
C ASP A 67 0.50 7.65 9.68
N ALA A 68 0.46 6.89 8.57
CA ALA A 68 -0.57 5.90 8.31
C ALA A 68 -0.62 4.82 9.41
N PHE A 69 0.54 4.27 9.81
CA PHE A 69 0.62 3.30 10.91
C PHE A 69 0.12 3.89 12.23
N ARG A 70 0.54 5.10 12.57
CA ARG A 70 0.09 5.77 13.80
C ARG A 70 -1.41 6.02 13.80
N HIS A 71 -1.94 6.44 12.68
CA HIS A 71 -3.38 6.67 12.52
C HIS A 71 -4.15 5.36 12.69
N ALA A 72 -3.74 4.28 12.03
CA ALA A 72 -4.38 2.97 12.15
C ALA A 72 -4.38 2.44 13.60
N ILE A 73 -3.29 2.65 14.35
CA ILE A 73 -3.19 2.30 15.77
C ILE A 73 -4.11 3.18 16.63
N ALA A 74 -4.12 4.49 16.39
CA ALA A 74 -4.90 5.46 17.19
C ALA A 74 -6.41 5.27 17.03
N GLU A 75 -6.86 4.91 15.82
CA GLU A 75 -8.27 4.70 15.48
C GLU A 75 -8.73 3.24 15.62
N ASP A 76 -7.85 2.38 16.19
CA ASP A 76 -8.14 0.99 16.54
C ASP A 76 -8.62 0.14 15.35
N PHE A 77 -7.93 0.27 14.22
CA PHE A 77 -8.12 -0.63 13.08
C PHE A 77 -7.48 -1.99 13.34
N ASP A 78 -8.05 -3.05 12.78
CA ASP A 78 -7.47 -4.41 12.84
C ASP A 78 -6.36 -4.57 11.80
N TRP A 79 -6.56 -4.00 10.60
CA TRP A 79 -5.63 -4.09 9.48
C TRP A 79 -5.43 -2.73 8.80
N LEU A 80 -4.20 -2.53 8.30
CA LEU A 80 -3.84 -1.41 7.44
C LEU A 80 -3.36 -1.94 6.09
N ILE A 81 -4.01 -1.52 5.02
CA ILE A 81 -3.54 -1.73 3.64
C ILE A 81 -2.87 -0.45 3.17
N THR A 82 -1.63 -0.53 2.69
CA THR A 82 -0.94 0.57 2.01
C THR A 82 -0.93 0.35 0.51
N MET A 83 -1.10 1.40 -0.27
CA MET A 83 -0.94 1.36 -1.72
C MET A 83 -0.51 2.72 -2.28
N ASP A 84 0.17 2.72 -3.42
CA ASP A 84 0.61 3.92 -4.09
C ASP A 84 -0.49 4.48 -5.03
N CYS A 85 -0.39 5.77 -5.36
CA CYS A 85 -1.37 6.49 -6.20
C CYS A 85 -0.91 6.66 -7.66
N ASP A 86 -0.06 5.75 -8.17
CA ASP A 86 0.60 5.85 -9.48
C ASP A 86 0.05 4.89 -10.55
N GLU A 87 -1.11 4.28 -10.29
CA GLU A 87 -1.77 3.25 -11.13
C GLU A 87 -0.98 1.94 -11.32
N GLN A 88 0.17 1.74 -10.64
CA GLN A 88 0.88 0.46 -10.66
C GLN A 88 0.23 -0.60 -9.77
N HIS A 89 -0.60 -0.18 -8.83
CA HIS A 89 -1.37 -1.05 -7.94
C HIS A 89 -2.83 -1.13 -8.40
N GLU A 90 -3.35 -2.35 -8.46
CA GLU A 90 -4.73 -2.58 -8.89
C GLU A 90 -5.68 -2.63 -7.67
N PRO A 91 -6.54 -1.60 -7.46
CA PRO A 91 -7.47 -1.57 -6.34
C PRO A 91 -8.42 -2.76 -6.26
N ALA A 92 -8.74 -3.41 -7.38
CA ALA A 92 -9.53 -4.64 -7.42
C ALA A 92 -8.89 -5.82 -6.66
N ALA A 93 -7.60 -5.72 -6.29
CA ALA A 93 -6.95 -6.70 -5.43
C ALA A 93 -7.24 -6.50 -3.93
N ILE A 94 -7.81 -5.36 -3.50
CA ILE A 94 -8.14 -5.11 -2.09
C ILE A 94 -8.98 -6.24 -1.48
N PRO A 95 -10.05 -6.76 -2.12
CA PRO A 95 -10.80 -7.88 -1.58
C PRO A 95 -9.95 -9.12 -1.29
N ALA A 96 -8.95 -9.43 -2.14
CA ALA A 96 -8.06 -10.56 -1.90
C ALA A 96 -7.17 -10.37 -0.67
N PHE A 97 -6.75 -9.14 -0.37
CA PHE A 97 -6.06 -8.82 0.89
C PHE A 97 -6.98 -9.01 2.09
N LEU A 98 -8.24 -8.57 2.01
CA LEU A 98 -9.23 -8.76 3.07
C LEU A 98 -9.53 -10.24 3.34
N ASP A 99 -9.67 -11.03 2.28
CA ASP A 99 -9.88 -12.48 2.37
C ASP A 99 -8.68 -13.19 3.02
N GLU A 100 -7.45 -12.81 2.68
CA GLU A 100 -6.25 -13.38 3.30
C GLU A 100 -6.09 -12.91 4.75
N ALA A 101 -6.41 -11.66 5.05
CA ALA A 101 -6.42 -11.12 6.42
C ALA A 101 -7.41 -11.89 7.32
N ALA A 102 -8.61 -12.21 6.80
CA ALA A 102 -9.62 -12.97 7.51
C ALA A 102 -9.19 -14.42 7.83
N ARG A 103 -8.22 -14.97 7.11
CA ARG A 103 -7.66 -16.31 7.38
C ARG A 103 -6.73 -16.36 8.59
N ASP A 104 -6.32 -15.22 9.11
CA ASP A 104 -5.55 -15.05 10.36
C ASP A 104 -4.24 -15.85 10.42
N ARG A 105 -3.50 -15.92 9.29
CA ARG A 105 -2.32 -16.77 9.14
C ARG A 105 -0.99 -16.02 9.12
N SER A 106 -1.02 -14.68 9.07
CA SER A 106 0.17 -13.84 8.95
C SER A 106 -0.09 -12.45 9.48
N ASP A 107 0.96 -11.74 9.88
CA ASP A 107 0.90 -10.36 10.34
C ASP A 107 1.13 -9.37 9.19
N VAL A 108 1.76 -9.83 8.10
CA VAL A 108 2.00 -9.05 6.88
C VAL A 108 1.60 -9.85 5.65
N ILE A 109 0.79 -9.26 4.78
CA ILE A 109 0.42 -9.79 3.47
C ILE A 109 1.05 -8.87 2.42
N SER A 110 1.91 -9.40 1.57
CA SER A 110 2.58 -8.62 0.54
C SER A 110 1.99 -8.92 -0.83
N GLY A 111 1.57 -7.88 -1.54
CA GLY A 111 1.32 -7.99 -2.97
C GLY A 111 2.62 -8.29 -3.73
N SER A 112 2.50 -8.73 -4.95
CA SER A 112 3.64 -8.96 -5.83
C SER A 112 3.28 -8.72 -7.29
N ARG A 113 4.11 -7.95 -7.97
CA ARG A 113 4.03 -7.70 -9.41
C ARG A 113 4.52 -8.89 -10.24
N TYR A 114 5.13 -9.88 -9.59
CA TYR A 114 5.80 -11.03 -10.23
C TYR A 114 5.05 -12.35 -10.07
N LEU A 115 3.84 -12.34 -9.49
CA LEU A 115 2.97 -13.51 -9.51
C LEU A 115 2.43 -13.74 -10.93
N ALA A 116 2.41 -14.99 -11.38
CA ALA A 116 2.03 -15.36 -12.74
C ALA A 116 0.65 -14.85 -13.20
N ALA A 117 -0.28 -14.64 -12.25
CA ALA A 117 -1.60 -14.06 -12.50
C ALA A 117 -1.59 -12.52 -12.64
N ALA A 118 -0.51 -11.85 -12.24
CA ALA A 118 -0.35 -10.39 -12.25
C ALA A 118 0.60 -9.90 -13.32
N ALA A 119 0.91 -10.72 -14.33
CA ALA A 119 1.75 -10.36 -15.46
C ALA A 119 1.05 -9.29 -16.33
N SER A 120 0.90 -8.08 -15.80
CA SER A 120 0.61 -6.88 -16.59
C SER A 120 1.82 -6.60 -17.48
N ASN A 121 1.58 -6.08 -18.70
CA ASN A 121 2.59 -5.75 -19.71
C ASN A 121 3.59 -4.65 -19.27
N ASP A 122 3.47 -4.12 -18.07
CA ASP A 122 4.32 -3.06 -17.52
C ASP A 122 5.47 -3.68 -16.71
N ALA A 123 6.35 -4.35 -17.42
CA ALA A 123 7.50 -4.98 -16.82
C ALA A 123 8.49 -3.93 -16.31
N ALA A 124 8.79 -3.97 -15.01
CA ALA A 124 9.83 -3.14 -14.41
C ALA A 124 11.15 -3.23 -15.22
N PRO A 125 11.92 -2.12 -15.32
CA PRO A 125 13.23 -2.13 -16.00
C PRO A 125 14.12 -3.30 -15.53
N PRO A 126 14.94 -3.90 -16.42
CA PRO A 126 15.73 -5.09 -16.10
C PRO A 126 16.62 -4.96 -14.86
N ASP A 127 17.24 -3.80 -14.68
CA ASP A 127 18.08 -3.47 -13.52
C ASP A 127 17.29 -3.49 -12.20
N ARG A 128 16.08 -2.93 -12.20
CA ARG A 128 15.19 -2.97 -11.03
C ARG A 128 14.73 -4.38 -10.70
N ARG A 129 14.53 -5.23 -11.70
CA ARG A 129 14.18 -6.65 -11.48
C ARG A 129 15.31 -7.40 -10.80
N VAL A 130 16.56 -7.20 -11.25
CA VAL A 130 17.74 -7.83 -10.64
C VAL A 130 17.89 -7.39 -9.19
N ILE A 131 17.78 -6.09 -8.91
CA ILE A 131 17.84 -5.56 -7.54
C ILE A 131 16.73 -6.17 -6.67
N ASN A 132 15.49 -6.18 -7.18
CA ASN A 132 14.37 -6.76 -6.44
C ASN A 132 14.59 -8.25 -6.15
N ALA A 133 15.00 -9.04 -7.14
CA ALA A 133 15.27 -10.46 -6.95
C ALA A 133 16.36 -10.69 -5.89
N THR A 134 17.50 -9.99 -5.99
CA THR A 134 18.62 -10.11 -5.04
C THR A 134 18.19 -9.79 -3.61
N ILE A 135 17.47 -8.70 -3.40
CA ILE A 135 16.99 -8.30 -2.06
C ILE A 135 15.92 -9.25 -1.55
N THR A 136 15.02 -9.70 -2.42
CA THR A 136 13.96 -10.64 -2.06
C THR A 136 14.56 -11.99 -1.64
N ASP A 137 15.55 -12.51 -2.36
CA ASP A 137 16.24 -13.74 -2.03
C ASP A 137 16.98 -13.63 -0.69
N GLU A 138 17.67 -12.51 -0.44
CA GLU A 138 18.36 -12.25 0.82
C GLU A 138 17.38 -12.18 2.01
N ILE A 139 16.24 -11.52 1.85
CA ILE A 139 15.19 -11.47 2.88
C ILE A 139 14.65 -12.86 3.15
N ASN A 140 14.32 -13.63 2.11
CA ASN A 140 13.80 -14.98 2.25
C ASN A 140 14.81 -15.91 2.96
N ALA A 141 16.10 -15.82 2.60
CA ALA A 141 17.15 -16.62 3.22
C ALA A 141 17.32 -16.33 4.71
N ARG A 142 17.12 -15.09 5.13
CA ARG A 142 17.31 -14.67 6.54
C ARG A 142 16.08 -14.84 7.41
N LEU A 143 14.91 -14.51 6.89
CA LEU A 143 13.67 -14.48 7.66
C LEU A 143 12.88 -15.79 7.61
N PHE A 144 13.10 -16.58 6.55
CA PHE A 144 12.34 -17.81 6.30
C PHE A 144 13.26 -18.99 6.05
N PRO A 145 14.02 -19.48 7.08
CA PRO A 145 14.94 -20.61 6.90
C PRO A 145 14.22 -21.92 6.52
N ALA A 146 12.89 -21.96 6.62
CA ALA A 146 12.05 -23.06 6.10
C ALA A 146 10.83 -22.43 5.42
N PRO A 147 10.71 -22.50 4.07
CA PRO A 147 9.78 -21.71 3.30
C PRO A 147 8.35 -22.20 3.44
N ALA A 148 7.63 -21.72 4.43
CA ALA A 148 6.17 -21.85 4.37
C ALA A 148 5.60 -21.02 3.20
N ARG A 149 6.07 -19.77 3.00
CA ARG A 149 5.66 -18.86 1.91
C ARG A 149 6.71 -17.76 1.72
N PRO A 150 7.68 -17.92 0.81
CA PRO A 150 8.64 -16.86 0.51
C PRO A 150 7.92 -15.66 -0.10
N ILE A 151 8.40 -14.45 0.20
CA ILE A 151 7.99 -13.26 -0.54
C ILE A 151 8.56 -13.30 -1.94
N THR A 152 7.87 -12.70 -2.90
CA THR A 152 8.28 -12.67 -4.31
C THR A 152 8.56 -11.24 -4.81
N ASP A 153 8.21 -10.22 -4.02
CA ASP A 153 8.44 -8.82 -4.34
C ASP A 153 8.67 -8.01 -3.05
N ALA A 154 9.95 -7.79 -2.71
CA ALA A 154 10.32 -7.03 -1.51
C ALA A 154 9.89 -5.55 -1.58
N PHE A 155 9.84 -4.97 -2.79
CA PHE A 155 9.58 -3.56 -3.01
C PHE A 155 8.14 -3.21 -3.40
N CYS A 156 7.23 -4.18 -3.43
CA CYS A 156 5.83 -3.86 -3.66
C CYS A 156 5.30 -3.00 -2.50
N GLY A 157 4.79 -1.80 -2.81
CA GLY A 157 4.18 -0.89 -1.83
C GLY A 157 2.77 -1.34 -1.40
N PHE A 158 2.15 -2.23 -2.17
CA PHE A 158 0.82 -2.76 -1.88
C PHE A 158 0.92 -3.91 -0.86
N LYS A 159 0.71 -3.58 0.40
CA LYS A 159 0.82 -4.52 1.53
C LYS A 159 -0.31 -4.32 2.53
N ALA A 160 -0.70 -5.40 3.20
CA ALA A 160 -1.54 -5.32 4.38
C ALA A 160 -0.73 -5.68 5.63
N TYR A 161 -0.99 -4.99 6.72
CA TYR A 161 -0.32 -5.13 8.01
C TYR A 161 -1.36 -5.32 9.09
N ARG A 162 -1.17 -6.33 9.95
CA ARG A 162 -1.94 -6.48 11.19
C ARG A 162 -1.54 -5.36 12.14
N VAL A 163 -2.51 -4.56 12.57
CA VAL A 163 -2.22 -3.36 13.39
C VAL A 163 -1.67 -3.72 14.75
N ASP A 164 -2.15 -4.81 15.37
CA ASP A 164 -1.63 -5.28 16.66
C ASP A 164 -0.14 -5.67 16.61
N ALA A 165 0.36 -6.14 15.48
CA ALA A 165 1.78 -6.44 15.29
C ALA A 165 2.65 -5.17 15.15
N LEU A 166 2.04 -3.98 15.02
CA LEU A 166 2.73 -2.70 14.89
C LEU A 166 2.83 -1.93 16.23
N ARG A 167 2.16 -2.41 17.28
CA ARG A 167 2.18 -1.83 18.63
C ARG A 167 3.40 -2.29 19.42
#